data_28b76dee54f3beb403d0b48fdccea7fe
#
_entry.id   28b76dee54f3beb403d0b48fdccea7fe
#
_cell.length_a   1.000
_cell.length_b   1.000
_cell.length_c   1.000
_cell.angle_alpha   90.00
_cell.angle_beta   90.00
_cell.angle_gamma   90.00
#
_symmetry.space_group_name_H-M   'P 1'
#
loop_
_entity.id
_entity.type
_entity.pdbx_description
1 polymer ?
#
loop_
_entity_poly.entity_id
_entity_poly.type
_entity_poly.pdbx_seq_one_letter_code
_entity_poly.pdbx_strand_id
1 'polypeptide(L)'
;GLVGSEMCIRDSTTVGWKGLINDPHLDDSYDINTGLRRARGLLLDLAREGMPAATELLDPVVPQYIADLISWTAIGARTTESQTHREMASGLSMPIGYKNSTNGSATIAINAMQAAAKPHHFLGINRDGHASIVSTTGNPYGHLVLRGGSQGSNYHLEAVRESAAELSKAGLQDRLMVDCSHANSNKDFRRQSEVLASVAEQLRGGSNHVMGCLLYTSPSPRDQEA
;
A
#
# COMPACT_ATOMS: atom_id res chain seq x y z
N GLY A 1 -12.04 -10.34 -8.44
CA GLY A 1 -11.07 -9.76 -7.52
C GLY A 1 -9.69 -9.75 -8.14
N LEU A 2 -8.91 -8.68 -7.90
CA LEU A 2 -7.51 -8.63 -8.32
C LEU A 2 -6.73 -9.66 -7.48
N VAL A 3 -6.21 -10.69 -8.13
CA VAL A 3 -5.18 -11.55 -7.57
C VAL A 3 -3.87 -11.00 -8.10
N GLY A 4 -3.13 -10.30 -7.26
CA GLY A 4 -1.83 -9.73 -7.59
C GLY A 4 -0.76 -10.25 -6.65
N SER A 5 0.47 -10.32 -7.13
CA SER A 5 1.64 -10.60 -6.32
C SER A 5 2.22 -9.29 -5.80
N GLU A 6 2.34 -9.14 -4.48
CA GLU A 6 3.12 -8.05 -3.89
C GLU A 6 4.60 -8.44 -3.93
N MET A 7 5.38 -7.74 -4.74
CA MET A 7 6.83 -7.89 -4.72
C MET A 7 7.44 -7.01 -3.63
N CYS A 8 8.32 -7.60 -2.82
CA CYS A 8 9.19 -6.83 -1.92
C CYS A 8 10.25 -6.08 -2.75
N ILE A 9 9.84 -4.93 -3.31
CA ILE A 9 10.75 -4.00 -4.02
C ILE A 9 11.34 -2.99 -3.02
N ARG A 10 11.11 -3.16 -1.71
CA ARG A 10 11.20 -2.08 -0.74
C ARG A 10 12.45 -2.11 0.13
N ASP A 11 12.91 -0.91 0.46
CA ASP A 11 13.72 -0.64 1.63
C ASP A 11 12.80 -0.46 2.85
N SER A 12 12.66 -1.48 3.69
CA SER A 12 11.75 -1.41 4.83
C SER A 12 12.45 -1.28 6.17
N THR A 13 13.74 -1.50 6.23
CA THR A 13 14.47 -1.57 7.50
C THR A 13 15.86 -0.96 7.37
N THR A 14 16.40 -0.49 8.50
CA THR A 14 17.81 -0.10 8.62
C THR A 14 18.74 -1.31 8.72
N VAL A 15 18.18 -2.51 8.89
CA VAL A 15 18.89 -3.78 9.02
C VAL A 15 18.34 -4.77 8.02
N GLY A 16 19.20 -5.53 7.36
CA GLY A 16 18.82 -6.53 6.36
C GLY A 16 18.80 -6.01 4.93
N TRP A 17 18.34 -6.86 4.01
CA TRP A 17 18.33 -6.55 2.59
C TRP A 17 17.41 -5.39 2.24
N LYS A 18 17.92 -4.43 1.47
CA LYS A 18 17.24 -3.20 1.07
C LYS A 18 16.21 -3.36 -0.07
N GLY A 19 16.03 -4.57 -0.56
CA GLY A 19 15.11 -4.88 -1.65
C GLY A 19 15.74 -4.79 -3.04
N LEU A 20 15.01 -5.31 -4.04
CA LEU A 20 15.49 -5.50 -5.40
C LEU A 20 15.98 -4.20 -6.07
N ILE A 21 15.33 -3.07 -5.79
CA ILE A 21 15.72 -1.79 -6.39
C ILE A 21 17.02 -1.28 -5.78
N ASN A 22 17.09 -1.27 -4.45
CA ASN A 22 18.20 -0.64 -3.75
C ASN A 22 19.46 -1.50 -3.72
N ASP A 23 19.32 -2.83 -3.65
CA ASP A 23 20.44 -3.77 -3.57
C ASP A 23 20.14 -5.03 -4.39
N PRO A 24 20.23 -4.93 -5.74
CA PRO A 24 19.86 -6.01 -6.66
C PRO A 24 20.82 -7.21 -6.63
N HIS A 25 21.99 -7.10 -6.03
CA HIS A 25 23.02 -8.12 -5.95
C HIS A 25 23.13 -8.77 -4.58
N LEU A 26 22.45 -8.26 -3.56
CA LEU A 26 22.51 -8.70 -2.15
C LEU A 26 23.94 -8.61 -1.58
N ASP A 27 24.68 -7.58 -1.94
CA ASP A 27 26.10 -7.39 -1.60
C ASP A 27 26.40 -5.97 -1.07
N ASP A 28 25.37 -5.20 -0.75
CA ASP A 28 25.44 -3.80 -0.31
C ASP A 28 26.14 -2.87 -1.33
N SER A 29 26.15 -3.25 -2.61
CA SER A 29 26.72 -2.41 -3.67
C SER A 29 25.84 -1.21 -4.02
N TYR A 30 24.54 -1.27 -3.68
CA TYR A 30 23.54 -0.23 -3.96
C TYR A 30 23.48 0.18 -5.44
N ASP A 31 23.66 -0.79 -6.36
CA ASP A 31 23.48 -0.54 -7.81
C ASP A 31 22.01 -0.33 -8.17
N ILE A 32 21.47 0.82 -7.73
CA ILE A 32 20.07 1.20 -7.89
C ILE A 32 19.67 1.25 -9.38
N ASN A 33 20.56 1.66 -10.26
CA ASN A 33 20.29 1.71 -11.68
C ASN A 33 19.98 0.32 -12.27
N THR A 34 20.75 -0.69 -11.88
CA THR A 34 20.46 -2.09 -12.23
C THR A 34 19.19 -2.58 -11.54
N GLY A 35 18.99 -2.21 -10.27
CA GLY A 35 17.80 -2.56 -9.52
C GLY A 35 16.51 -2.04 -10.16
N LEU A 36 16.46 -0.79 -10.57
CA LEU A 36 15.31 -0.19 -11.28
C LEU A 36 15.02 -0.90 -12.61
N ARG A 37 16.06 -1.22 -13.40
CA ARG A 37 15.88 -1.96 -14.65
C ARG A 37 15.33 -3.37 -14.43
N ARG A 38 15.84 -4.08 -13.41
CA ARG A 38 15.36 -5.43 -13.05
C ARG A 38 13.91 -5.39 -12.58
N ALA A 39 13.58 -4.47 -11.67
CA ALA A 39 12.22 -4.30 -11.16
C ALA A 39 11.24 -3.98 -12.30
N ARG A 40 11.58 -3.03 -13.19
CA ARG A 40 10.76 -2.71 -14.34
C ARG A 40 10.64 -3.87 -15.33
N GLY A 41 11.72 -4.62 -15.58
CA GLY A 41 11.71 -5.82 -16.43
C GLY A 41 10.73 -6.86 -15.90
N LEU A 42 10.80 -7.16 -14.61
CA LEU A 42 9.90 -8.11 -13.95
C LEU A 42 8.43 -7.65 -14.01
N LEU A 43 8.16 -6.36 -13.78
CA LEU A 43 6.81 -5.80 -13.90
C LEU A 43 6.27 -5.91 -15.33
N LEU A 44 7.10 -5.70 -16.35
CA LEU A 44 6.74 -5.90 -17.75
C LEU A 44 6.42 -7.36 -18.07
N ASP A 45 7.17 -8.30 -17.52
CA ASP A 45 6.91 -9.73 -17.73
C ASP A 45 5.60 -10.14 -17.06
N LEU A 46 5.34 -9.68 -15.82
CA LEU A 46 4.04 -9.89 -15.16
C LEU A 46 2.87 -9.30 -15.99
N ALA A 47 3.05 -8.10 -16.53
CA ALA A 47 2.01 -7.47 -17.37
C ALA A 47 1.76 -8.27 -18.66
N ARG A 48 2.79 -8.84 -19.30
CA ARG A 48 2.65 -9.72 -20.47
C ARG A 48 1.89 -11.01 -20.17
N GLU A 49 2.08 -11.55 -18.96
CA GLU A 49 1.33 -12.71 -18.47
C GLU A 49 -0.10 -12.37 -18.01
N GLY A 50 -0.49 -11.10 -18.10
CA GLY A 50 -1.81 -10.63 -17.67
C GLY A 50 -1.99 -10.59 -16.14
N MET A 51 -0.90 -10.61 -15.39
CA MET A 51 -0.91 -10.55 -13.94
C MET A 51 -0.77 -9.11 -13.45
N PRO A 52 -1.78 -8.54 -12.77
CA PRO A 52 -1.69 -7.22 -12.19
C PRO A 52 -0.69 -7.22 -11.03
N ALA A 53 0.20 -6.22 -11.00
CA ALA A 53 1.19 -6.04 -9.95
C ALA A 53 0.73 -4.99 -8.94
N ALA A 54 1.06 -5.23 -7.67
CA ALA A 54 0.87 -4.30 -6.57
C ALA A 54 2.17 -4.05 -5.83
N THR A 55 2.31 -2.87 -5.22
CA THR A 55 3.48 -2.53 -4.40
C THR A 55 3.12 -1.58 -3.26
N GLU A 56 4.02 -1.40 -2.31
CA GLU A 56 4.00 -0.28 -1.36
C GLU A 56 5.02 0.76 -1.82
N LEU A 57 4.59 1.99 -2.03
CA LEU A 57 5.48 3.06 -2.44
C LEU A 57 6.06 3.75 -1.21
N LEU A 58 7.36 3.55 -1.00
CA LEU A 58 8.11 4.06 0.16
C LEU A 58 8.93 5.30 -0.17
N ASP A 59 9.26 5.48 -1.43
CA ASP A 59 10.09 6.54 -1.95
C ASP A 59 9.32 7.35 -3.01
N PRO A 60 9.37 8.68 -2.99
CA PRO A 60 8.61 9.51 -3.92
C PRO A 60 9.17 9.55 -5.34
N VAL A 61 10.39 9.08 -5.58
CA VAL A 61 11.05 9.09 -6.88
C VAL A 61 10.85 7.78 -7.64
N VAL A 62 10.95 6.64 -6.96
CA VAL A 62 10.78 5.30 -7.55
C VAL A 62 9.47 5.16 -8.37
N PRO A 63 8.32 5.70 -7.93
CA PRO A 63 7.09 5.64 -8.73
C PRO A 63 7.23 6.21 -10.13
N GLN A 64 8.07 7.21 -10.34
CA GLN A 64 8.28 7.84 -11.65
C GLN A 64 8.88 6.85 -12.68
N TYR A 65 9.46 5.75 -12.21
CA TYR A 65 10.06 4.71 -13.05
C TYR A 65 9.17 3.48 -13.26
N ILE A 66 8.20 3.23 -12.37
CA ILE A 66 7.44 1.96 -12.36
C ILE A 66 5.93 2.12 -12.28
N ALA A 67 5.40 3.31 -11.98
CA ALA A 67 3.97 3.50 -11.70
C ALA A 67 3.05 3.10 -12.87
N ASP A 68 3.51 3.22 -14.10
CA ASP A 68 2.78 2.81 -15.32
C ASP A 68 2.54 1.28 -15.42
N LEU A 69 3.26 0.48 -14.63
CA LEU A 69 3.16 -0.98 -14.59
C LEU A 69 2.51 -1.50 -13.29
N ILE A 70 2.09 -0.60 -12.39
CA ILE A 70 1.48 -0.93 -11.12
C ILE A 70 -0.04 -0.74 -11.20
N SER A 71 -0.78 -1.79 -10.84
CA SER A 71 -2.25 -1.78 -10.86
C SER A 71 -2.87 -1.31 -9.55
N TRP A 72 -2.15 -1.42 -8.45
CA TRP A 72 -2.57 -1.00 -7.11
C TRP A 72 -1.35 -0.70 -6.24
N THR A 73 -1.46 0.27 -5.35
CA THR A 73 -0.37 0.56 -4.40
C THR A 73 -0.90 0.82 -3.00
N ALA A 74 -0.04 0.60 -2.00
CA ALA A 74 -0.31 0.97 -0.62
C ALA A 74 0.57 2.15 -0.17
N ILE A 75 0.01 2.97 0.72
CA ILE A 75 0.76 3.87 1.58
C ILE A 75 0.74 3.26 2.99
N GLY A 76 1.91 2.99 3.54
CA GLY A 76 2.08 2.31 4.82
C GLY A 76 1.63 3.14 6.01
N ALA A 77 1.37 2.48 7.14
CA ALA A 77 0.88 3.12 8.37
C ALA A 77 1.82 4.23 8.91
N ARG A 78 3.13 4.09 8.68
CA ARG A 78 4.15 5.06 9.12
C ARG A 78 4.33 6.23 8.16
N THR A 79 3.90 6.08 6.90
CA THR A 79 4.06 7.07 5.84
C THR A 79 2.75 7.78 5.49
N THR A 80 1.61 7.32 5.99
CA THR A 80 0.30 7.94 5.76
C THR A 80 0.22 9.39 6.30
N GLU A 81 0.98 9.75 7.33
CA GLU A 81 1.08 11.11 7.83
C GLU A 81 1.99 12.01 6.97
N SER A 82 2.89 11.42 6.19
CA SER A 82 3.90 12.15 5.44
C SER A 82 3.28 12.98 4.32
N GLN A 83 3.54 14.29 4.32
CA GLN A 83 3.12 15.21 3.27
C GLN A 83 3.67 14.78 1.90
N THR A 84 4.94 14.40 1.84
CA THR A 84 5.59 13.93 0.60
C THR A 84 4.88 12.72 -0.02
N HIS A 85 4.44 11.76 0.81
CA HIS A 85 3.70 10.60 0.31
C HIS A 85 2.29 10.96 -0.16
N ARG A 86 1.62 11.92 0.47
CA ARG A 86 0.32 12.43 0.03
C ARG A 86 0.42 13.19 -1.29
N GLU A 87 1.46 13.99 -1.47
CA GLU A 87 1.77 14.69 -2.71
C GLU A 87 2.08 13.70 -3.83
N MET A 88 2.96 12.73 -3.59
CA MET A 88 3.25 11.64 -4.52
C MET A 88 1.96 10.92 -4.94
N ALA A 89 1.14 10.53 -3.96
CA ALA A 89 -0.11 9.82 -4.19
C ALA A 89 -1.08 10.60 -5.09
N SER A 90 -1.11 11.93 -4.97
CA SER A 90 -1.94 12.81 -5.81
C SER A 90 -1.60 12.75 -7.31
N GLY A 91 -0.40 12.29 -7.65
CA GLY A 91 0.09 12.16 -9.02
C GLY A 91 -0.03 10.75 -9.61
N LEU A 92 -0.47 9.78 -8.83
CA LEU A 92 -0.63 8.41 -9.28
C LEU A 92 -1.99 8.20 -9.94
N SER A 93 -2.06 7.30 -10.93
CA SER A 93 -3.27 6.99 -11.69
C SER A 93 -3.99 5.73 -11.23
N MET A 94 -3.30 4.85 -10.47
CA MET A 94 -3.89 3.63 -9.94
C MET A 94 -4.60 3.87 -8.60
N PRO A 95 -5.51 2.96 -8.17
CA PRO A 95 -6.08 2.97 -6.84
C PRO A 95 -5.01 2.83 -5.74
N ILE A 96 -5.22 3.54 -4.62
CA ILE A 96 -4.28 3.59 -3.50
C ILE A 96 -4.95 3.18 -2.21
N GLY A 97 -4.39 2.17 -1.54
CA GLY A 97 -4.78 1.76 -0.21
C GLY A 97 -3.98 2.50 0.87
N TYR A 98 -4.66 3.31 1.69
CA TYR A 98 -4.04 4.01 2.81
C TYR A 98 -4.22 3.17 4.08
N LYS A 99 -3.13 2.64 4.61
CA LYS A 99 -3.18 1.86 5.86
C LYS A 99 -3.48 2.78 7.04
N ASN A 100 -4.36 2.33 7.94
CA ASN A 100 -4.61 3.04 9.19
C ASN A 100 -3.30 3.21 9.97
N SER A 101 -3.25 4.20 10.85
CA SER A 101 -2.08 4.50 11.66
C SER A 101 -1.67 3.34 12.57
N THR A 102 -0.46 3.39 13.13
CA THR A 102 0.10 2.33 13.97
C THR A 102 -0.69 2.08 15.25
N ASN A 103 -1.46 3.07 15.72
CA ASN A 103 -2.37 2.89 16.86
C ASN A 103 -3.74 2.28 16.50
N GLY A 104 -4.05 2.15 15.20
CA GLY A 104 -5.31 1.58 14.71
C GLY A 104 -6.32 2.62 14.19
N SER A 105 -6.08 3.94 14.38
CA SER A 105 -7.01 4.98 13.95
C SER A 105 -7.09 5.12 12.42
N ALA A 106 -8.30 5.21 11.89
CA ALA A 106 -8.57 5.46 10.47
C ALA A 106 -8.43 6.95 10.10
N THR A 107 -8.55 7.87 11.04
CA THR A 107 -8.60 9.32 10.81
C THR A 107 -7.42 9.85 9.98
N ILE A 108 -6.21 9.36 10.24
CA ILE A 108 -4.99 9.78 9.52
C ILE A 108 -5.04 9.33 8.05
N ALA A 109 -5.52 8.11 7.80
CA ALA A 109 -5.69 7.60 6.44
C ALA A 109 -6.78 8.37 5.69
N ILE A 110 -7.89 8.69 6.34
CA ILE A 110 -8.97 9.53 5.78
C ILE A 110 -8.44 10.91 5.38
N ASN A 111 -7.67 11.57 6.26
CA ASN A 111 -7.03 12.85 5.95
C ASN A 111 -6.05 12.75 4.77
N ALA A 112 -5.29 11.65 4.69
CA ALA A 112 -4.38 11.40 3.58
C ALA A 112 -5.12 11.22 2.24
N MET A 113 -6.23 10.46 2.24
CA MET A 113 -7.09 10.28 1.07
C MET A 113 -7.67 11.62 0.58
N GLN A 114 -8.18 12.45 1.50
CA GLN A 114 -8.72 13.78 1.18
C GLN A 114 -7.64 14.72 0.64
N ALA A 115 -6.42 14.70 1.19
CA ALA A 115 -5.29 15.48 0.71
C ALA A 115 -4.87 15.03 -0.68
N ALA A 116 -4.62 13.73 -0.89
CA ALA A 116 -4.17 13.18 -2.16
C ALA A 116 -5.21 13.30 -3.29
N ALA A 117 -6.49 13.45 -2.96
CA ALA A 117 -7.55 13.70 -3.95
C ALA A 117 -7.50 15.12 -4.54
N LYS A 118 -6.62 16.00 -4.05
CA LYS A 118 -6.47 17.38 -4.51
C LYS A 118 -5.20 17.55 -5.36
N PRO A 119 -5.13 18.57 -6.23
CA PRO A 119 -3.91 18.93 -6.94
C PRO A 119 -2.80 19.35 -5.99
N HIS A 120 -1.57 18.97 -6.32
CA HIS A 120 -0.36 19.35 -5.59
C HIS A 120 0.75 19.78 -6.54
N HIS A 121 1.75 20.48 -5.99
CA HIS A 121 2.97 20.89 -6.68
C HIS A 121 4.17 20.56 -5.80
N PHE A 122 5.09 19.75 -6.32
CA PHE A 122 6.28 19.33 -5.58
C PHE A 122 7.48 19.11 -6.49
N LEU A 123 8.66 18.96 -5.90
CA LEU A 123 9.87 18.65 -6.65
C LEU A 123 9.92 17.16 -6.99
N GLY A 124 10.18 16.87 -8.25
CA GLY A 124 10.39 15.54 -8.79
C GLY A 124 11.42 15.54 -9.90
N ILE A 125 11.44 14.51 -10.71
CA ILE A 125 12.36 14.34 -11.82
C ILE A 125 11.54 14.27 -13.13
N ASN A 126 11.93 15.01 -14.15
CA ASN A 126 11.31 14.94 -15.46
C ASN A 126 11.84 13.76 -16.30
N ARG A 127 11.31 13.60 -17.52
CA ARG A 127 11.67 12.49 -18.42
C ARG A 127 13.14 12.52 -18.85
N ASP A 128 13.80 13.68 -18.78
CA ASP A 128 15.20 13.87 -19.12
C ASP A 128 16.13 13.67 -17.93
N GLY A 129 15.59 13.29 -16.77
CA GLY A 129 16.35 13.06 -15.54
C GLY A 129 16.71 14.33 -14.77
N HIS A 130 16.09 15.48 -15.08
CA HIS A 130 16.35 16.75 -14.42
C HIS A 130 15.33 17.01 -13.31
N ALA A 131 15.78 17.63 -12.20
CA ALA A 131 14.90 18.14 -11.19
C ALA A 131 13.89 19.14 -11.77
N SER A 132 12.62 18.95 -11.49
CA SER A 132 11.53 19.73 -12.05
C SER A 132 10.38 19.86 -11.08
N ILE A 133 9.51 20.83 -11.29
CA ILE A 133 8.24 20.93 -10.56
C ILE A 133 7.26 19.94 -11.19
N VAL A 134 6.78 19.01 -10.38
CA VAL A 134 5.69 18.09 -10.73
C VAL A 134 4.38 18.73 -10.28
N SER A 135 3.45 18.89 -11.21
CA SER A 135 2.07 19.34 -10.93
C SER A 135 1.12 18.18 -11.13
N THR A 136 0.29 17.90 -10.13
CA THR A 136 -0.65 16.78 -10.14
C THR A 136 -2.09 17.28 -10.21
N THR A 137 -3.01 16.41 -10.60
CA THR A 137 -4.45 16.71 -10.66
C THR A 137 -5.23 16.18 -9.48
N GLY A 138 -4.60 15.42 -8.61
CA GLY A 138 -5.23 14.68 -7.53
C GLY A 138 -5.65 13.26 -7.97
N ASN A 139 -5.64 12.34 -6.99
CA ASN A 139 -6.07 10.95 -7.17
C ASN A 139 -7.29 10.64 -6.30
N PRO A 140 -8.51 10.55 -6.86
CA PRO A 140 -9.73 10.28 -6.10
C PRO A 140 -9.94 8.80 -5.75
N TYR A 141 -9.07 7.89 -6.22
CA TYR A 141 -9.22 6.44 -6.07
C TYR A 141 -8.57 5.89 -4.80
N GLY A 142 -8.51 6.72 -3.75
CA GLY A 142 -8.04 6.29 -2.43
C GLY A 142 -9.07 5.47 -1.69
N HIS A 143 -8.61 4.46 -0.92
CA HIS A 143 -9.45 3.70 0.01
C HIS A 143 -8.67 3.34 1.27
N LEU A 144 -9.40 3.08 2.36
CA LEU A 144 -8.81 2.70 3.64
C LEU A 144 -8.40 1.23 3.62
N VAL A 145 -7.27 0.92 4.27
CA VAL A 145 -6.82 -0.46 4.56
C VAL A 145 -6.68 -0.63 6.06
N LEU A 146 -7.49 -1.51 6.64
CA LEU A 146 -7.43 -1.87 8.05
C LEU A 146 -6.35 -2.93 8.27
N ARG A 147 -5.31 -2.59 9.06
CA ARG A 147 -4.17 -3.48 9.36
C ARG A 147 -4.00 -3.82 10.83
N GLY A 148 -4.98 -3.41 11.67
CA GLY A 148 -4.85 -3.43 13.12
C GLY A 148 -3.91 -2.34 13.63
N GLY A 149 -3.65 -2.33 14.92
CA GLY A 149 -2.78 -1.35 15.58
C GLY A 149 -2.35 -1.80 16.96
N SER A 150 -1.68 -0.91 17.70
CA SER A 150 -1.25 -1.19 19.09
C SER A 150 -2.42 -1.44 20.06
N GLN A 151 -3.63 -1.03 19.67
CA GLN A 151 -4.85 -1.27 20.45
C GLN A 151 -5.53 -2.60 20.08
N GLY A 152 -4.98 -3.36 19.15
CA GLY A 152 -5.49 -4.66 18.72
C GLY A 152 -5.87 -4.74 17.25
N SER A 153 -6.55 -5.83 16.90
CA SER A 153 -7.07 -6.08 15.56
C SER A 153 -8.30 -5.21 15.25
N ASN A 154 -8.51 -4.87 13.96
CA ASN A 154 -9.62 -4.04 13.51
C ASN A 154 -10.33 -4.60 12.26
N TYR A 155 -10.33 -5.92 12.09
CA TYR A 155 -10.99 -6.62 10.99
C TYR A 155 -12.41 -7.12 11.32
N HIS A 156 -12.82 -7.06 12.59
CA HIS A 156 -14.14 -7.51 13.03
C HIS A 156 -15.26 -6.61 12.50
N LEU A 157 -16.47 -7.16 12.38
CA LEU A 157 -17.63 -6.49 11.78
C LEU A 157 -17.90 -5.09 12.36
N GLU A 158 -17.76 -4.92 13.68
CA GLU A 158 -17.95 -3.63 14.34
C GLU A 158 -16.92 -2.61 13.89
N ALA A 159 -15.62 -2.95 13.93
CA ALA A 159 -14.54 -2.06 13.52
C ALA A 159 -14.65 -1.69 12.02
N VAL A 160 -15.06 -2.64 11.18
CA VAL A 160 -15.34 -2.40 9.75
C VAL A 160 -16.48 -1.39 9.57
N ARG A 161 -17.59 -1.56 10.31
CA ARG A 161 -18.74 -0.66 10.25
C ARG A 161 -18.40 0.74 10.78
N GLU A 162 -17.68 0.84 11.88
CA GLU A 162 -17.22 2.12 12.44
C GLU A 162 -16.33 2.85 11.44
N SER A 163 -15.35 2.17 10.85
CA SER A 163 -14.48 2.74 9.84
C SER A 163 -15.24 3.17 8.57
N ALA A 164 -16.22 2.38 8.13
CA ALA A 164 -17.10 2.74 7.01
C ALA A 164 -17.95 3.98 7.31
N ALA A 165 -18.45 4.11 8.54
CA ALA A 165 -19.20 5.28 8.98
C ALA A 165 -18.29 6.54 9.03
N GLU A 166 -17.04 6.43 9.47
CA GLU A 166 -16.06 7.52 9.44
C GLU A 166 -15.77 7.97 8.00
N LEU A 167 -15.58 7.03 7.07
CA LEU A 167 -15.42 7.31 5.65
C LEU A 167 -16.63 8.07 5.07
N SER A 168 -17.84 7.58 5.33
CA SER A 168 -19.08 8.23 4.89
C SER A 168 -19.21 9.64 5.45
N LYS A 169 -18.90 9.84 6.74
CA LYS A 169 -18.92 11.16 7.39
C LYS A 169 -17.93 12.13 6.76
N ALA A 170 -16.80 11.61 6.26
CA ALA A 170 -15.78 12.39 5.55
C ALA A 170 -16.12 12.65 4.07
N GLY A 171 -17.27 12.18 3.57
CA GLY A 171 -17.69 12.31 2.17
C GLY A 171 -16.93 11.37 1.23
N LEU A 172 -16.33 10.30 1.75
CA LEU A 172 -15.62 9.27 1.00
C LEU A 172 -16.49 8.03 0.80
N GLN A 173 -16.10 7.16 -0.13
CA GLN A 173 -16.74 5.85 -0.28
C GLN A 173 -16.53 5.02 0.98
N ASP A 174 -17.58 4.38 1.48
CA ASP A 174 -17.61 3.56 2.69
C ASP A 174 -17.08 2.13 2.47
N ARG A 175 -16.20 1.97 1.50
CA ARG A 175 -15.58 0.69 1.14
C ARG A 175 -14.10 0.71 1.48
N LEU A 176 -13.65 -0.38 2.07
CA LEU A 176 -12.29 -0.53 2.58
C LEU A 176 -11.71 -1.92 2.28
N MET A 177 -10.42 -2.08 2.47
CA MET A 177 -9.74 -3.37 2.45
C MET A 177 -9.32 -3.80 3.84
N VAL A 178 -9.15 -5.09 4.05
CA VAL A 178 -8.58 -5.67 5.27
C VAL A 178 -7.22 -6.30 4.94
N ASP A 179 -6.19 -5.83 5.63
CA ASP A 179 -4.89 -6.48 5.65
C ASP A 179 -4.93 -7.61 6.68
N CYS A 180 -4.85 -8.85 6.22
CA CYS A 180 -4.95 -10.04 7.07
C CYS A 180 -3.67 -10.29 7.88
N SER A 181 -2.60 -9.57 7.62
CA SER A 181 -1.32 -9.64 8.34
C SER A 181 -1.20 -8.53 9.40
N HIS A 182 0.02 -8.18 9.76
CA HIS A 182 0.36 -7.12 10.73
C HIS A 182 -0.32 -7.34 12.09
N ALA A 183 -0.90 -6.30 12.68
CA ALA A 183 -1.54 -6.43 13.98
C ALA A 183 -2.88 -7.21 13.94
N ASN A 184 -3.50 -7.36 12.78
CA ASN A 184 -4.69 -8.18 12.62
C ASN A 184 -4.42 -9.67 12.87
N SER A 185 -3.23 -10.16 12.54
CA SER A 185 -2.78 -11.53 12.83
C SER A 185 -1.72 -11.62 13.94
N ASN A 186 -1.44 -10.51 14.65
CA ASN A 186 -0.32 -10.38 15.58
C ASN A 186 1.04 -10.75 14.93
N LYS A 187 1.20 -10.46 13.64
CA LYS A 187 2.36 -10.81 12.80
C LYS A 187 2.58 -12.34 12.65
N ASP A 188 1.66 -13.17 13.08
CA ASP A 188 1.70 -14.62 12.83
C ASP A 188 0.99 -14.93 11.51
N PHE A 189 1.74 -15.33 10.49
CA PHE A 189 1.20 -15.64 9.18
C PHE A 189 0.13 -16.75 9.20
N ARG A 190 0.22 -17.69 10.16
CA ARG A 190 -0.75 -18.79 10.32
C ARG A 190 -2.14 -18.29 10.69
N ARG A 191 -2.23 -17.12 11.32
CA ARG A 191 -3.49 -16.51 11.72
C ARG A 191 -4.18 -15.69 10.63
N GLN A 192 -3.53 -15.47 9.48
CA GLN A 192 -4.16 -14.76 8.36
C GLN A 192 -5.43 -15.48 7.85
N SER A 193 -5.46 -16.80 7.91
CA SER A 193 -6.66 -17.58 7.56
C SER A 193 -7.86 -17.30 8.48
N GLU A 194 -7.63 -17.06 9.77
CA GLU A 194 -8.67 -16.70 10.73
C GLU A 194 -9.28 -15.33 10.37
N VAL A 195 -8.41 -14.35 10.05
CA VAL A 195 -8.84 -13.02 9.62
C VAL A 195 -9.65 -13.10 8.33
N LEU A 196 -9.16 -13.85 7.35
CA LEU A 196 -9.85 -14.05 6.07
C LEU A 196 -11.22 -14.73 6.26
N ALA A 197 -11.31 -15.75 7.12
CA ALA A 197 -12.56 -16.44 7.43
C ALA A 197 -13.59 -15.45 8.02
N SER A 198 -13.19 -14.62 8.97
CA SER A 198 -14.06 -13.59 9.54
C SER A 198 -14.58 -12.59 8.49
N VAL A 199 -13.71 -12.13 7.58
CA VAL A 199 -14.13 -11.25 6.49
C VAL A 199 -15.10 -11.96 5.54
N ALA A 200 -14.85 -13.23 5.22
CA ALA A 200 -15.74 -14.03 4.38
C ALA A 200 -17.14 -14.21 5.01
N GLU A 201 -17.21 -14.38 6.33
CA GLU A 201 -18.49 -14.44 7.07
C GLU A 201 -19.23 -13.10 7.01
N GLN A 202 -18.54 -11.99 7.16
CA GLN A 202 -19.14 -10.65 7.03
C GLN A 202 -19.76 -10.45 5.63
N LEU A 203 -19.06 -10.84 4.58
CA LEU A 203 -19.57 -10.77 3.21
C LEU A 203 -20.78 -11.68 2.98
N ARG A 204 -20.77 -12.92 3.50
CA ARG A 204 -21.93 -13.83 3.46
C ARG A 204 -23.12 -13.28 4.24
N GLY A 205 -22.85 -12.56 5.33
CA GLY A 205 -23.86 -11.85 6.15
C GLY A 205 -24.38 -10.57 5.51
N GLY A 206 -23.98 -10.24 4.26
CA GLY A 206 -24.49 -9.11 3.49
C GLY A 206 -23.74 -7.79 3.71
N SER A 207 -22.57 -7.80 4.37
CA SER A 207 -21.73 -6.60 4.47
C SER A 207 -21.13 -6.24 3.11
N ASN A 208 -21.31 -4.99 2.69
CA ASN A 208 -20.77 -4.47 1.42
C ASN A 208 -19.55 -3.54 1.62
N HIS A 209 -19.09 -3.37 2.85
CA HIS A 209 -18.01 -2.43 3.16
C HIS A 209 -16.62 -2.96 2.80
N VAL A 210 -16.41 -4.28 2.82
CA VAL A 210 -15.10 -4.85 2.45
C VAL A 210 -15.05 -5.15 0.97
N MET A 211 -14.09 -4.50 0.26
CA MET A 211 -13.88 -4.69 -1.18
C MET A 211 -12.81 -5.74 -1.50
N GLY A 212 -11.96 -6.09 -0.53
CA GLY A 212 -10.87 -7.05 -0.73
C GLY A 212 -10.01 -7.23 0.52
N CYS A 213 -9.09 -8.18 0.44
CA CYS A 213 -8.12 -8.47 1.49
C CYS A 213 -6.70 -8.49 0.94
N LEU A 214 -5.74 -8.16 1.80
CA LEU A 214 -4.32 -8.41 1.57
C LEU A 214 -3.91 -9.67 2.34
N LEU A 215 -3.33 -10.62 1.62
CA LEU A 215 -2.75 -11.84 2.17
C LEU A 215 -1.27 -11.86 1.81
N TYR A 216 -0.44 -12.17 2.79
CA TYR A 216 0.99 -12.26 2.58
C TYR A 216 1.39 -13.74 2.53
N THR A 217 2.24 -14.07 1.56
CA THR A 217 2.85 -15.42 1.52
C THR A 217 3.81 -15.59 2.69
N SER A 218 3.86 -16.78 3.23
CA SER A 218 4.72 -17.10 4.36
C SER A 218 5.99 -17.83 3.89
N PRO A 219 7.13 -17.56 4.55
CA PRO A 219 7.33 -16.48 5.49
C PRO A 219 7.52 -15.14 4.76
N SER A 220 6.76 -14.13 5.15
CA SER A 220 7.08 -12.77 4.73
C SER A 220 8.39 -12.35 5.39
N PRO A 221 9.29 -11.62 4.72
CA PRO A 221 10.48 -11.07 5.37
C PRO A 221 10.17 -10.24 6.63
N ARG A 222 8.96 -9.67 6.71
CA ARG A 222 8.50 -8.92 7.88
C ARG A 222 8.13 -9.79 9.07
N ASP A 223 7.73 -11.04 8.83
CA ASP A 223 7.33 -11.97 9.90
C ASP A 223 8.55 -12.66 10.52
N GLN A 224 9.73 -12.51 9.90
CA GLN A 224 11.00 -13.06 10.38
C GLN A 224 11.75 -12.11 11.33
N GLU A 225 11.33 -10.86 11.46
CA GLU A 225 11.97 -9.83 12.29
C GLU A 225 11.31 -9.70 13.70
N ALA A 226 10.63 -10.72 14.18
CA ALA A 226 9.98 -10.74 15.50
C ALA A 226 10.71 -11.64 16.49
#